data_22597aad1ac0111f6371cf1f52e5eefa
#
_entry.id   22597aad1ac0111f6371cf1f52e5eefa
#
_cell.length_a   1.000
_cell.length_b   1.000
_cell.length_c   1.000
_cell.angle_alpha   90.00
_cell.angle_beta   90.00
_cell.angle_gamma   90.00
#
_symmetry.space_group_name_H-M   'P 1'
#
loop_
_entity.id
_entity.type
_entity.pdbx_description
1 polymer ?
#
loop_
_entity_poly.entity_id
_entity_poly.type
_entity_poly.pdbx_seq_one_letter_code
_entity_poly.pdbx_strand_id
1 'polypeptide(L)'
;MIPNFTCIINNEPIASAGMKIIWDGVAEGWVLATGKVWNHPLVVARAIKKNFARLAKENNIKRVQTAVRADFKIGLKFASWLGLQNEGLMKHYGFDGSDHFRYARIF
;
A
#
# COMPACT_ATOMS: atom_id res chain seq x y z
N MET A 1 -7.78 16.52 -2.05
CA MET A 1 -7.72 15.72 -0.80
C MET A 1 -7.11 14.37 -1.07
N ILE A 2 -6.26 13.89 -0.17
CA ILE A 2 -5.66 12.57 -0.27
C ILE A 2 -6.37 11.67 0.73
N PRO A 3 -7.21 10.70 0.28
CA PRO A 3 -7.87 9.78 1.20
C PRO A 3 -6.83 8.98 2.01
N ASN A 4 -7.02 8.95 3.32
CA ASN A 4 -6.08 8.26 4.20
C ASN A 4 -6.77 7.78 5.47
N PHE A 5 -6.06 6.97 6.24
CA PHE A 5 -6.49 6.49 7.56
C PHE A 5 -5.26 6.14 8.39
N THR A 6 -5.45 6.07 9.71
CA THR A 6 -4.40 5.69 10.65
C THR A 6 -4.87 4.50 11.49
N CYS A 7 -3.99 3.50 11.62
CA CYS A 7 -4.22 2.34 12.49
C CYS A 7 -3.69 2.66 13.88
N ILE A 8 -4.56 2.59 14.88
CA ILE A 8 -4.22 2.87 16.28
C ILE A 8 -4.45 1.60 17.10
N ILE A 9 -3.42 1.18 17.84
CA ILE A 9 -3.50 0.03 18.75
C ILE A 9 -3.04 0.51 20.12
N ASN A 10 -3.83 0.24 21.16
CA ASN A 10 -3.57 0.66 22.54
C ASN A 10 -3.26 2.16 22.64
N ASN A 11 -4.09 2.98 21.99
CA ASN A 11 -3.96 4.45 21.95
C ASN A 11 -2.67 4.96 21.29
N GLU A 12 -2.00 4.12 20.50
CA GLU A 12 -0.75 4.47 19.85
C GLU A 12 -0.87 4.30 18.33
N PRO A 13 -0.49 5.32 17.54
CA PRO A 13 -0.51 5.19 16.08
C PRO A 13 0.60 4.24 15.62
N ILE A 14 0.21 3.18 14.90
CA ILE A 14 1.12 2.14 14.45
C ILE A 14 1.46 2.30 12.97
N ALA A 15 0.46 2.65 12.16
CA ALA A 15 0.62 2.80 10.73
C ALA A 15 -0.38 3.80 10.17
N SER A 16 -0.01 4.48 9.12
CA SER A 16 -0.92 5.27 8.30
C SER A 16 -0.83 4.80 6.86
N ALA A 17 -1.93 4.86 6.15
CA ALA A 17 -1.97 4.47 4.75
C ALA A 17 -3.00 5.31 4.01
N GLY A 18 -2.88 5.36 2.70
CA GLY A 18 -3.81 6.11 1.89
C GLY A 18 -3.51 5.95 0.43
N MET A 19 -4.16 6.78 -0.38
CA MET A 19 -3.98 6.75 -1.82
C MET A 19 -4.02 8.15 -2.40
N LYS A 20 -3.15 8.41 -3.35
CA LYS A 20 -3.14 9.64 -4.14
C LYS A 20 -3.83 9.32 -5.47
N ILE A 21 -4.94 10.00 -5.74
CA ILE A 21 -5.65 9.82 -7.00
C ILE A 21 -4.81 10.47 -8.12
N ILE A 22 -4.44 9.65 -9.12
CA ILE A 22 -3.62 10.10 -10.25
C ILE A 22 -4.54 10.67 -11.34
N TRP A 23 -5.59 9.91 -11.67
CA TRP A 23 -6.68 10.31 -12.57
C TRP A 23 -7.89 9.46 -12.24
N ASP A 24 -9.00 9.69 -12.93
CA ASP A 24 -10.25 8.99 -12.65
C ASP A 24 -10.06 7.47 -12.65
N GLY A 25 -10.38 6.85 -11.52
CA GLY A 25 -10.34 5.40 -11.35
C GLY A 25 -8.98 4.82 -10.98
N VAL A 26 -7.90 5.61 -10.96
CA VAL A 26 -6.54 5.11 -10.67
C VAL A 26 -5.88 5.91 -9.56
N ALA A 27 -5.34 5.24 -8.57
CA ALA A 27 -4.64 5.86 -7.45
C ALA A 27 -3.31 5.17 -7.14
N GLU A 28 -2.36 5.93 -6.62
CA GLU A 28 -1.12 5.44 -6.05
C GLU A 28 -1.32 5.21 -4.56
N GLY A 29 -1.13 3.97 -4.10
CA GLY A 29 -1.24 3.63 -2.69
C GLY A 29 0.07 3.87 -1.95
N TRP A 30 -0.02 4.20 -0.68
CA TRP A 30 1.15 4.38 0.18
C TRP A 30 0.85 3.87 1.60
N VAL A 31 1.91 3.45 2.29
CA VAL A 31 1.86 3.02 3.68
C VAL A 31 3.09 3.56 4.41
N LEU A 32 2.86 4.16 5.56
CA LEU A 32 3.90 4.54 6.52
C LEU A 32 3.66 3.75 7.80
N ALA A 33 4.68 3.06 8.29
CA ALA A 33 4.54 2.22 9.48
C ALA A 33 5.70 2.43 10.44
N THR A 34 5.41 2.33 11.75
CA THR A 34 6.45 2.26 12.78
C THR A 34 6.95 0.82 12.90
N GLY A 35 8.08 0.62 13.59
CA GLY A 35 8.59 -0.73 13.87
C GLY A 35 7.61 -1.59 14.67
N LYS A 36 6.65 -0.98 15.34
CA LYS A 36 5.62 -1.70 16.12
C LYS A 36 4.62 -2.48 15.28
N VAL A 37 4.57 -2.21 13.97
CA VAL A 37 3.74 -2.98 13.04
C VAL A 37 4.08 -4.47 13.10
N TRP A 38 5.32 -4.82 13.39
CA TRP A 38 5.80 -6.21 13.46
C TRP A 38 5.27 -6.97 14.68
N ASN A 39 4.72 -6.27 15.66
CA ASN A 39 4.02 -6.90 16.79
C ASN A 39 2.58 -7.29 16.43
N HIS A 40 2.03 -6.70 15.37
CA HIS A 40 0.64 -6.89 14.96
C HIS A 40 0.49 -6.97 13.43
N PRO A 41 1.31 -7.77 12.72
CA PRO A 41 1.38 -7.67 11.27
C PRO A 41 0.07 -8.04 10.56
N LEU A 42 -0.62 -9.07 11.05
CA LEU A 42 -1.88 -9.50 10.42
C LEU A 42 -3.02 -8.54 10.71
N VAL A 43 -3.08 -8.01 11.94
CA VAL A 43 -4.11 -7.02 12.31
C VAL A 43 -3.98 -5.78 11.46
N VAL A 44 -2.76 -5.27 11.31
CA VAL A 44 -2.48 -4.06 10.52
C VAL A 44 -2.77 -4.33 9.04
N ALA A 45 -2.30 -5.45 8.49
CA ALA A 45 -2.53 -5.80 7.08
C ALA A 45 -4.02 -5.92 6.76
N ARG A 46 -4.80 -6.56 7.65
CA ARG A 46 -6.26 -6.66 7.46
C ARG A 46 -6.93 -5.29 7.51
N ALA A 47 -6.53 -4.45 8.44
CA ALA A 47 -7.07 -3.10 8.57
C ALA A 47 -6.77 -2.27 7.32
N ILE A 48 -5.54 -2.31 6.82
CA ILE A 48 -5.15 -1.58 5.62
C ILE A 48 -5.90 -2.12 4.40
N LYS A 49 -5.96 -3.44 4.24
CA LYS A 49 -6.68 -4.08 3.14
C LYS A 49 -8.15 -3.67 3.09
N LYS A 50 -8.81 -3.71 4.24
CA LYS A 50 -10.22 -3.33 4.38
C LYS A 50 -10.44 -1.85 4.08
N ASN A 51 -9.58 -1.00 4.61
CA ASN A 51 -9.72 0.44 4.41
C ASN A 51 -9.38 0.88 2.99
N PHE A 52 -8.46 0.21 2.31
CA PHE A 52 -8.23 0.46 0.88
C PHE A 52 -9.49 0.14 0.06
N ALA A 53 -10.17 -0.97 0.36
CA ALA A 53 -11.43 -1.30 -0.31
C ALA A 53 -12.49 -0.23 -0.07
N ARG A 54 -12.61 0.25 1.16
CA ARG A 54 -13.53 1.32 1.52
C ARG A 54 -13.21 2.62 0.79
N LEU A 55 -11.95 3.05 0.82
CA LEU A 55 -11.53 4.28 0.16
C LEU A 55 -11.69 4.20 -1.36
N ALA A 56 -11.41 3.04 -1.95
CA ALA A 56 -11.60 2.82 -3.37
C ALA A 56 -13.06 2.98 -3.77
N LYS A 57 -13.97 2.39 -2.97
CA LYS A 57 -15.40 2.50 -3.21
C LYS A 57 -15.89 3.95 -3.08
N GLU A 58 -15.49 4.63 -2.00
CA GLU A 58 -15.89 6.02 -1.73
C GLU A 58 -15.41 6.99 -2.80
N ASN A 59 -14.28 6.70 -3.46
CA ASN A 59 -13.64 7.58 -4.44
C ASN A 59 -13.73 7.04 -5.88
N ASN A 60 -14.52 6.01 -6.12
CA ASN A 60 -14.68 5.38 -7.44
C ASN A 60 -13.35 4.92 -8.05
N ILE A 61 -12.45 4.42 -7.23
CA ILE A 61 -11.15 3.91 -7.67
C ILE A 61 -11.32 2.45 -8.13
N LYS A 62 -10.82 2.15 -9.32
CA LYS A 62 -10.83 0.80 -9.90
C LYS A 62 -9.49 0.12 -9.77
N ARG A 63 -8.41 0.90 -9.63
CA ARG A 63 -7.05 0.39 -9.56
C ARG A 63 -6.26 1.18 -8.53
N VAL A 64 -5.68 0.49 -7.55
CA VAL A 64 -4.68 1.04 -6.64
C VAL A 64 -3.35 0.37 -6.96
N GLN A 65 -2.34 1.16 -7.26
CA GLN A 65 -1.02 0.66 -7.62
C GLN A 65 0.04 1.24 -6.71
N THR A 66 1.17 0.56 -6.63
CA THR A 66 2.35 1.03 -5.91
C THR A 66 3.61 0.42 -6.51
N ALA A 67 4.76 0.95 -6.14
CA ALA A 67 6.05 0.39 -6.50
C ALA A 67 6.75 -0.08 -5.22
N VAL A 68 7.29 -1.28 -5.26
CA VAL A 68 8.04 -1.85 -4.12
C VAL A 68 9.43 -2.21 -4.60
N ARG A 69 10.45 -1.76 -3.86
CA ARG A 69 11.85 -2.03 -4.18
C ARG A 69 12.08 -3.54 -4.29
N ALA A 70 12.76 -3.96 -5.37
CA ALA A 70 12.88 -5.38 -5.72
C ALA A 70 13.64 -6.19 -4.66
N ASP A 71 14.55 -5.56 -3.92
CA ASP A 71 15.31 -6.20 -2.85
C ASP A 71 14.67 -6.08 -1.46
N PHE A 72 13.51 -5.44 -1.38
CA PHE A 72 12.79 -5.28 -0.10
C PHE A 72 11.78 -6.42 0.08
N LYS A 73 12.27 -7.61 0.45
CA LYS A 73 11.47 -8.83 0.53
C LYS A 73 10.26 -8.71 1.45
N ILE A 74 10.41 -8.02 2.58
CA ILE A 74 9.33 -7.81 3.54
C ILE A 74 8.23 -6.95 2.92
N GLY A 75 8.60 -5.91 2.19
CA GLY A 75 7.63 -5.06 1.49
C GLY A 75 6.89 -5.78 0.40
N LEU A 76 7.57 -6.65 -0.36
CA LEU A 76 6.94 -7.50 -1.38
C LEU A 76 5.89 -8.43 -0.76
N LYS A 77 6.24 -9.06 0.35
CA LYS A 77 5.32 -9.93 1.09
C LYS A 77 4.13 -9.16 1.63
N PHE A 78 4.38 -7.98 2.19
CA PHE A 78 3.33 -7.13 2.73
C PHE A 78 2.35 -6.69 1.63
N ALA A 79 2.86 -6.29 0.46
CA ALA A 79 2.02 -5.94 -0.68
C ALA A 79 1.10 -7.10 -1.08
N SER A 80 1.62 -8.32 -1.10
CA SER A 80 0.82 -9.51 -1.38
C SER A 80 -0.26 -9.74 -0.32
N TRP A 81 0.06 -9.52 0.95
CA TRP A 81 -0.93 -9.63 2.03
C TRP A 81 -2.05 -8.60 1.90
N LEU A 82 -1.77 -7.43 1.35
CA LEU A 82 -2.77 -6.40 1.09
C LEU A 82 -3.67 -6.71 -0.11
N GLY A 83 -3.39 -7.80 -0.80
CA GLY A 83 -4.16 -8.20 -1.97
C GLY A 83 -3.67 -7.62 -3.28
N LEU A 84 -2.49 -6.98 -3.29
CA LEU A 84 -1.89 -6.50 -4.51
C LEU A 84 -1.17 -7.65 -5.22
N GLN A 85 -1.16 -7.59 -6.55
CA GLN A 85 -0.48 -8.56 -7.39
C GLN A 85 0.70 -7.91 -8.10
N ASN A 86 1.77 -8.70 -8.27
CA ASN A 86 2.96 -8.26 -8.98
C ASN A 86 2.66 -8.20 -10.49
N GLU A 87 2.85 -7.03 -11.07
CA GLU A 87 2.64 -6.81 -12.50
C GLU A 87 3.94 -6.70 -13.29
N GLY A 88 5.07 -6.88 -12.66
CA GLY A 88 6.33 -6.92 -13.37
C GLY A 88 7.43 -6.03 -12.79
N LEU A 89 8.63 -6.27 -13.30
CA LEU A 89 9.83 -5.56 -12.89
C LEU A 89 9.98 -4.25 -13.67
N MET A 90 10.25 -3.19 -12.94
CA MET A 90 10.58 -1.88 -13.51
C MET A 90 12.07 -1.60 -13.25
N LYS A 91 12.90 -1.86 -14.25
CA LYS A 91 14.35 -1.66 -14.13
C LYS A 91 14.67 -0.17 -13.97
N HIS A 92 15.57 0.13 -13.04
CA HIS A 92 16.07 1.50 -12.79
C HIS A 92 14.97 2.52 -12.47
N TYR A 93 13.87 2.06 -11.93
CA TYR A 93 12.72 2.91 -11.60
C TYR A 93 12.99 3.88 -10.45
N GLY A 94 13.74 3.46 -9.43
CA GLY A 94 14.02 4.28 -8.26
C GLY A 94 14.93 5.47 -8.60
N PHE A 95 14.80 6.54 -7.80
CA PHE A 95 15.64 7.73 -7.98
C PHE A 95 17.14 7.43 -7.84
N ASP A 96 17.46 6.36 -7.11
CA ASP A 96 18.85 5.86 -6.93
C ASP A 96 19.25 4.80 -7.96
N GLY A 97 18.42 4.57 -8.98
CA GLY A 97 18.65 3.57 -10.02
C GLY A 97 18.22 2.17 -9.62
N SER A 98 17.59 1.99 -8.47
CA SER A 98 17.15 0.67 -8.00
C SER A 98 15.96 0.15 -8.81
N ASP A 99 15.90 -1.19 -8.91
CA ASP A 99 14.77 -1.87 -9.54
C ASP A 99 13.61 -1.94 -8.56
N HIS A 100 12.40 -1.81 -9.08
CA HIS A 100 11.15 -1.94 -8.32
C HIS A 100 10.21 -2.89 -9.05
N PHE A 101 9.32 -3.52 -8.28
CA PHE A 101 8.17 -4.22 -8.86
C PHE A 101 6.94 -3.33 -8.81
N ARG A 102 6.15 -3.38 -9.88
CA ARG A 102 4.82 -2.78 -9.89
C ARG A 102 3.84 -3.75 -9.26
N TYR A 103 3.15 -3.30 -8.22
CA TYR A 103 2.05 -4.04 -7.59
C TYR A 103 0.75 -3.28 -7.78
N ALA A 104 -0.34 -4.00 -7.97
CA ALA A 104 -1.66 -3.39 -8.13
C ALA A 104 -2.77 -4.27 -7.60
N ARG A 105 -3.83 -3.64 -7.13
CA ARG A 105 -5.08 -4.29 -6.75
C ARG A 105 -6.20 -3.67 -7.55
N ILE A 106 -7.00 -4.53 -8.17
CA ILE A 106 -8.16 -4.14 -8.97
C ILE A 106 -9.43 -4.33 -8.14
N PHE A 107 -10.28 -3.34 -8.20
CA PHE A 107 -11.53 -3.33 -7.44
C PHE A 107 -12.75 -3.46 -8.34
#